data_850c3a245847782bf015b6b37b21b93d
#
_entry.id   850c3a245847782bf015b6b37b21b93d
#
_cell.length_a   1.000
_cell.length_b   1.000
_cell.length_c   1.000
_cell.angle_alpha   90.00
_cell.angle_beta   90.00
_cell.angle_gamma   90.00
#
_symmetry.space_group_name_H-M   'P 1'
#
loop_
_entity.id
_entity.type
_entity.pdbx_description
1 polymer ?
#
loop_
_entity_poly.entity_id
_entity_poly.type
_entity_poly.pdbx_seq_one_letter_code
_entity_poly.pdbx_strand_id
1 'polypeptide(L)'
;MTMMQKPSNWDTTPAITGEYTPLPPGGYECRIVKVQSSKAKSGKPMLTISFDIESGKYAGYYRKQYEGRKAGNNEAKWGGMYYQLTDGGEIQLGRFKGMLQNIEKSNPGYVWNWDEQNLVGKLFGGKFREEEYIGTDGKVHTSTKCIAILPIEGIEAIPIPEKKCIESAIHSGYVPDDDIPF
;
A
#
# COMPACT_ATOMS: atom_id res chain seq x y z
N MET A 1 31.25 18.71 35.94
CA MET A 1 30.48 18.46 34.70
C MET A 1 29.95 17.01 34.73
N THR A 2 28.69 16.85 34.71
CA THR A 2 28.08 15.51 34.63
C THR A 2 28.00 15.12 33.15
N MET A 3 28.80 14.15 32.74
CA MET A 3 28.68 13.59 31.38
C MET A 3 27.39 12.79 31.26
N MET A 4 26.67 12.99 30.16
CA MET A 4 25.49 12.21 29.83
C MET A 4 25.88 10.75 29.54
N GLN A 5 25.19 9.81 30.15
CA GLN A 5 25.43 8.39 29.88
C GLN A 5 24.81 7.99 28.55
N LYS A 6 25.57 7.24 27.74
CA LYS A 6 25.10 6.65 26.50
C LYS A 6 24.08 5.55 26.82
N PRO A 7 22.82 5.62 26.28
CA PRO A 7 21.86 4.54 26.43
C PRO A 7 22.36 3.22 25.84
N SER A 8 22.02 2.11 26.46
CA SER A 8 22.50 0.78 26.06
C SER A 8 22.09 0.35 24.65
N ASN A 9 20.95 0.88 24.16
CA ASN A 9 20.40 0.58 22.83
C ASN A 9 20.73 1.63 21.77
N TRP A 10 21.61 2.60 22.09
CA TRP A 10 21.93 3.70 21.18
C TRP A 10 22.46 3.24 19.82
N ASP A 11 23.36 2.25 19.82
CA ASP A 11 24.00 1.78 18.58
C ASP A 11 23.10 0.89 17.72
N THR A 12 22.05 0.32 18.32
CA THR A 12 21.08 -0.54 17.63
C THR A 12 19.79 0.19 17.25
N THR A 13 19.57 1.39 17.80
CA THR A 13 18.39 2.19 17.52
C THR A 13 18.61 3.00 16.23
N PRO A 14 17.78 2.82 15.19
CA PRO A 14 17.86 3.64 13.98
C PRO A 14 17.63 5.12 14.30
N ALA A 15 18.43 6.00 13.69
CA ALA A 15 18.21 7.43 13.81
C ALA A 15 16.93 7.84 13.06
N ILE A 16 16.05 8.58 13.74
CA ILE A 16 14.89 9.22 13.11
C ILE A 16 15.33 10.63 12.71
N THR A 17 15.75 10.79 11.46
CA THR A 17 16.27 12.08 10.95
C THR A 17 15.16 12.99 10.42
N GLY A 18 13.92 12.51 10.38
CA GLY A 18 12.81 13.22 9.74
C GLY A 18 12.87 13.17 8.21
N GLU A 19 13.88 12.55 7.63
CA GLU A 19 13.95 12.34 6.20
C GLU A 19 12.96 11.27 5.76
N TYR A 20 12.09 11.64 4.83
CA TYR A 20 11.19 10.72 4.16
C TYR A 20 11.94 9.99 3.04
N THR A 21 12.13 8.68 3.16
CA THR A 21 12.65 7.86 2.08
C THR A 21 11.48 7.27 1.31
N PRO A 22 11.21 7.74 0.08
CA PRO A 22 10.13 7.18 -0.73
C PRO A 22 10.43 5.72 -1.10
N LEU A 23 9.37 4.89 -1.15
CA LEU A 23 9.48 3.53 -1.67
C LEU A 23 9.69 3.60 -3.19
N PRO A 24 10.74 2.99 -3.75
CA PRO A 24 10.90 2.93 -5.21
C PRO A 24 9.76 2.18 -5.89
N PRO A 25 9.37 2.56 -7.13
CA PRO A 25 8.37 1.80 -7.89
C PRO A 25 8.91 0.42 -8.25
N GLY A 26 8.01 -0.54 -8.46
CA GLY A 26 8.35 -1.92 -8.79
C GLY A 26 7.49 -2.93 -8.09
N GLY A 27 7.95 -4.16 -7.97
CA GLY A 27 7.27 -5.25 -7.31
C GLY A 27 7.84 -5.58 -5.93
N TYR A 28 6.96 -5.83 -4.98
CA TYR A 28 7.34 -6.19 -3.61
C TYR A 28 6.47 -7.33 -3.09
N GLU A 29 7.07 -8.20 -2.30
CA GLU A 29 6.32 -9.15 -1.49
C GLU A 29 5.70 -8.43 -0.31
N CYS A 30 4.39 -8.56 -0.15
CA CYS A 30 3.60 -7.86 0.87
C CYS A 30 2.81 -8.86 1.72
N ARG A 31 2.50 -8.44 2.95
CA ARG A 31 1.62 -9.16 3.88
C ARG A 31 0.45 -8.28 4.27
N ILE A 32 -0.75 -8.84 4.23
CA ILE A 32 -1.97 -8.18 4.68
C ILE A 32 -1.97 -8.11 6.21
N VAL A 33 -2.13 -6.90 6.74
CA VAL A 33 -2.16 -6.67 8.21
C VAL A 33 -3.57 -6.41 8.73
N LYS A 34 -4.46 -5.84 7.90
CA LYS A 34 -5.85 -5.56 8.27
C LYS A 34 -6.74 -5.55 7.03
N VAL A 35 -7.96 -6.01 7.19
CA VAL A 35 -8.99 -5.93 6.14
C VAL A 35 -10.28 -5.39 6.74
N GLN A 36 -10.94 -4.51 6.03
CA GLN A 36 -12.23 -3.93 6.42
C GLN A 36 -13.16 -3.88 5.21
N SER A 37 -14.38 -4.33 5.40
CA SER A 37 -15.48 -4.03 4.48
C SER A 37 -15.94 -2.60 4.71
N SER A 38 -16.09 -1.83 3.65
CA SER A 38 -16.48 -0.42 3.67
C SER A 38 -17.30 -0.08 2.44
N LYS A 39 -17.60 1.18 2.27
CA LYS A 39 -18.24 1.70 1.05
C LYS A 39 -17.37 2.79 0.45
N ALA A 40 -17.26 2.78 -0.87
CA ALA A 40 -16.67 3.86 -1.62
C ALA A 40 -17.55 5.12 -1.55
N LYS A 41 -17.03 6.26 -1.99
CA LYS A 41 -17.80 7.52 -2.06
C LYS A 41 -19.08 7.39 -2.89
N SER A 42 -19.07 6.56 -3.92
CA SER A 42 -20.25 6.22 -4.75
C SER A 42 -21.31 5.37 -4.04
N GLY A 43 -21.01 4.86 -2.82
CA GLY A 43 -21.85 3.94 -2.08
C GLY A 43 -21.65 2.45 -2.45
N LYS A 44 -20.79 2.14 -3.43
CA LYS A 44 -20.48 0.77 -3.81
C LYS A 44 -19.68 0.04 -2.72
N PRO A 45 -19.92 -1.27 -2.50
CA PRO A 45 -19.16 -2.03 -1.52
C PRO A 45 -17.69 -2.14 -1.92
N MET A 46 -16.81 -2.05 -0.93
CA MET A 46 -15.37 -1.98 -1.11
C MET A 46 -14.65 -2.72 0.02
N LEU A 47 -13.57 -3.43 -0.31
CA LEU A 47 -12.59 -3.90 0.66
C LEU A 47 -11.46 -2.88 0.78
N THR A 48 -11.13 -2.52 2.00
CA THR A 48 -9.96 -1.74 2.35
C THR A 48 -8.93 -2.68 2.95
N ILE A 49 -7.79 -2.82 2.30
CA ILE A 49 -6.71 -3.72 2.67
C ILE A 49 -5.52 -2.90 3.14
N SER A 50 -5.13 -3.07 4.39
CA SER A 50 -3.88 -2.52 4.93
C SER A 50 -2.80 -3.60 4.86
N PHE A 51 -1.64 -3.25 4.37
CA PHE A 51 -0.52 -4.18 4.19
C PHE A 51 0.81 -3.54 4.56
N ASP A 52 1.85 -4.36 4.66
CA ASP A 52 3.24 -3.93 4.79
C ASP A 52 4.13 -4.74 3.86
N ILE A 53 5.33 -4.25 3.61
CA ILE A 53 6.35 -4.98 2.86
C ILE A 53 6.89 -6.10 3.74
N GLU A 54 6.85 -7.33 3.25
CA GLU A 54 7.19 -8.53 4.02
C GLU A 54 8.70 -8.82 4.05
N SER A 55 9.37 -8.63 2.94
CA SER A 55 10.76 -9.08 2.77
C SER A 55 11.63 -8.05 2.04
N GLY A 56 12.94 -8.30 2.06
CA GLY A 56 13.92 -7.49 1.36
C GLY A 56 14.31 -6.22 2.11
N LYS A 57 14.97 -5.31 1.39
CA LYS A 57 15.52 -4.05 1.94
C LYS A 57 14.45 -3.18 2.60
N TYR A 58 13.23 -3.19 2.09
CA TYR A 58 12.12 -2.37 2.55
C TYR A 58 11.14 -3.10 3.47
N ALA A 59 11.51 -4.26 4.00
CA ALA A 59 10.69 -4.99 4.96
C ALA A 59 10.25 -4.10 6.12
N GLY A 60 8.95 -4.09 6.43
CA GLY A 60 8.37 -3.26 7.49
C GLY A 60 8.35 -1.76 7.17
N TYR A 61 8.41 -1.37 5.90
CA TYR A 61 8.45 0.03 5.46
C TYR A 61 7.31 0.87 6.02
N TYR A 62 6.08 0.41 5.89
CA TYR A 62 4.90 1.16 6.35
C TYR A 62 4.78 1.19 7.87
N ARG A 63 5.18 0.13 8.55
CA ARG A 63 5.24 0.11 10.03
C ARG A 63 6.22 1.16 10.54
N LYS A 64 7.43 1.18 10.02
CA LYS A 64 8.46 2.17 10.40
C LYS A 64 8.01 3.60 10.12
N GLN A 65 7.38 3.82 8.97
CA GLN A 65 6.83 5.12 8.60
C GLN A 65 5.71 5.55 9.57
N TYR A 66 4.81 4.64 9.91
CA TYR A 66 3.72 4.89 10.84
C TYR A 66 4.21 5.20 12.25
N GLU A 67 5.14 4.39 12.77
CA GLU A 67 5.73 4.61 14.09
C GLU A 67 6.48 5.93 14.18
N GLY A 68 7.23 6.29 13.14
CA GLY A 68 7.91 7.58 13.06
C GLY A 68 6.95 8.77 13.05
N ARG A 69 5.83 8.67 12.34
CA ARG A 69 4.79 9.70 12.32
C ARG A 69 4.03 9.79 13.65
N LYS A 70 3.70 8.65 14.24
CA LYS A 70 2.95 8.55 15.51
C LYS A 70 3.72 9.18 16.67
N ALA A 71 5.05 9.13 16.66
CA ALA A 71 5.88 9.79 17.66
C ALA A 71 5.68 11.31 17.71
N GLY A 72 5.30 11.94 16.58
CA GLY A 72 5.05 13.39 16.47
C GLY A 72 3.58 13.78 16.28
N ASN A 73 2.70 12.82 15.99
CA ASN A 73 1.28 13.08 15.68
C ASN A 73 0.41 11.87 16.02
N ASN A 74 -0.48 12.02 16.98
CA ASN A 74 -1.42 10.96 17.40
C ASN A 74 -2.45 10.58 16.33
N GLU A 75 -2.63 11.39 15.29
CA GLU A 75 -3.54 11.14 14.15
C GLU A 75 -2.83 10.48 12.95
N ALA A 76 -1.63 9.95 13.14
CA ALA A 76 -0.90 9.27 12.07
C ALA A 76 -1.74 8.14 11.47
N LYS A 77 -1.77 8.08 10.13
CA LYS A 77 -2.48 7.06 9.37
C LYS A 77 -1.50 6.06 8.76
N TRP A 78 -1.94 4.81 8.63
CA TRP A 78 -1.19 3.78 7.93
C TRP A 78 -1.10 4.07 6.43
N GLY A 79 0.09 4.01 5.86
CA GLY A 79 0.34 4.37 4.46
C GLY A 79 0.15 3.23 3.45
N GLY A 80 0.31 1.98 3.89
CA GLY A 80 0.20 0.80 3.02
C GLY A 80 -1.26 0.37 2.85
N MET A 81 -1.96 0.98 1.89
CA MET A 81 -3.39 0.77 1.66
C MET A 81 -3.67 0.35 0.22
N TYR A 82 -4.60 -0.58 0.05
CA TYR A 82 -5.16 -0.96 -1.23
C TYR A 82 -6.69 -1.04 -1.13
N TYR A 83 -7.36 -0.50 -2.12
CA TYR A 83 -8.82 -0.42 -2.16
C TYR A 83 -9.33 -1.24 -3.35
N GLN A 84 -10.29 -2.13 -3.10
CA GLN A 84 -10.90 -2.97 -4.13
C GLN A 84 -12.41 -2.91 -4.03
N LEU A 85 -13.05 -2.39 -5.08
CA LEU A 85 -14.50 -2.52 -5.24
C LEU A 85 -14.86 -4.00 -5.38
N THR A 86 -15.84 -4.44 -4.61
CA THR A 86 -16.28 -5.85 -4.59
C THR A 86 -17.55 -6.07 -5.42
N ASP A 87 -18.16 -4.97 -5.84
CA ASP A 87 -19.31 -4.94 -6.75
C ASP A 87 -19.29 -3.62 -7.56
N GLY A 88 -20.10 -3.52 -8.58
CA GLY A 88 -20.18 -2.31 -9.40
C GLY A 88 -20.08 -2.57 -10.91
N GLY A 89 -20.34 -3.80 -11.33
CA GLY A 89 -20.32 -4.24 -12.71
C GLY A 89 -19.28 -5.33 -12.98
N GLU A 90 -19.33 -5.89 -14.18
CA GLU A 90 -18.53 -7.06 -14.56
C GLU A 90 -17.02 -6.80 -14.45
N ILE A 91 -16.56 -5.61 -14.79
CA ILE A 91 -15.13 -5.26 -14.72
C ILE A 91 -14.65 -5.23 -13.27
N GLN A 92 -15.40 -4.60 -12.37
CA GLN A 92 -15.04 -4.50 -10.96
C GLN A 92 -15.09 -5.88 -10.28
N LEU A 93 -16.11 -6.65 -10.59
CA LEU A 93 -16.24 -8.03 -10.09
C LEU A 93 -15.11 -8.92 -10.60
N GLY A 94 -14.73 -8.76 -11.87
CA GLY A 94 -13.60 -9.47 -12.46
C GLY A 94 -12.26 -9.11 -11.80
N ARG A 95 -12.03 -7.84 -11.49
CA ARG A 95 -10.84 -7.38 -10.76
C ARG A 95 -10.79 -7.93 -9.34
N PHE A 96 -11.91 -7.92 -8.64
CA PHE A 96 -12.02 -8.51 -7.30
C PHE A 96 -11.72 -10.00 -7.30
N LYS A 97 -12.32 -10.74 -8.22
CA LYS A 97 -12.06 -12.17 -8.39
C LYS A 97 -10.58 -12.46 -8.74
N GLY A 98 -10.00 -11.70 -9.65
CA GLY A 98 -8.59 -11.81 -10.02
C GLY A 98 -7.65 -11.54 -8.86
N MET A 99 -7.93 -10.53 -8.04
CA MET A 99 -7.18 -10.23 -6.81
C MET A 99 -7.20 -11.42 -5.85
N LEU A 100 -8.37 -12.01 -5.59
CA LEU A 100 -8.50 -13.17 -4.70
C LEU A 100 -7.74 -14.39 -5.23
N GLN A 101 -7.81 -14.66 -6.53
CA GLN A 101 -7.04 -15.74 -7.15
C GLN A 101 -5.52 -15.53 -7.03
N ASN A 102 -5.04 -14.31 -7.15
CA ASN A 102 -3.63 -13.97 -6.98
C ASN A 102 -3.17 -14.16 -5.53
N ILE A 103 -4.02 -13.85 -4.55
CA ILE A 103 -3.75 -14.13 -3.14
C ILE A 103 -3.73 -15.64 -2.89
N GLU A 104 -4.68 -16.41 -3.43
CA GLU A 104 -4.68 -17.86 -3.33
C GLU A 104 -3.40 -18.48 -3.90
N LYS A 105 -2.95 -18.05 -5.07
CA LYS A 105 -1.70 -18.50 -5.68
C LYS A 105 -0.47 -18.21 -4.81
N SER A 106 -0.50 -17.12 -4.08
CA SER A 106 0.58 -16.69 -3.18
C SER A 106 0.60 -17.43 -1.84
N ASN A 107 -0.48 -18.14 -1.51
CA ASN A 107 -0.67 -18.81 -0.21
C ASN A 107 -1.15 -20.24 -0.43
N PRO A 108 -0.24 -21.21 -0.69
CA PRO A 108 -0.61 -22.60 -0.93
C PRO A 108 -1.51 -23.15 0.18
N GLY A 109 -2.62 -23.80 -0.22
CA GLY A 109 -3.61 -24.35 0.70
C GLY A 109 -4.70 -23.37 1.15
N TYR A 110 -4.57 -22.09 0.84
CA TYR A 110 -5.62 -21.11 1.09
C TYR A 110 -6.63 -21.06 -0.05
N VAL A 111 -7.91 -21.08 0.30
CA VAL A 111 -9.03 -20.89 -0.63
C VAL A 111 -9.98 -19.85 -0.04
N TRP A 112 -10.41 -18.90 -0.86
CA TRP A 112 -11.37 -17.87 -0.46
C TRP A 112 -12.71 -18.47 -0.02
N ASN A 113 -13.19 -18.05 1.14
CA ASN A 113 -14.39 -18.59 1.78
C ASN A 113 -15.44 -17.53 2.16
N TRP A 114 -15.37 -16.35 1.57
CA TRP A 114 -16.27 -15.22 1.82
C TRP A 114 -16.15 -14.59 3.22
N ASP A 115 -15.07 -14.88 3.94
CA ASP A 115 -14.72 -14.23 5.18
C ASP A 115 -13.45 -13.40 4.95
N GLU A 116 -13.61 -12.07 4.89
CA GLU A 116 -12.50 -11.14 4.62
C GLU A 116 -11.44 -11.16 5.71
N GLN A 117 -11.78 -11.56 6.94
CA GLN A 117 -10.79 -11.64 8.02
C GLN A 117 -9.76 -12.75 7.78
N ASN A 118 -10.10 -13.76 6.99
CA ASN A 118 -9.15 -14.81 6.61
C ASN A 118 -8.08 -14.33 5.61
N LEU A 119 -8.23 -13.15 5.04
CA LEU A 119 -7.17 -12.49 4.25
C LEU A 119 -6.04 -11.94 5.12
N VAL A 120 -6.30 -11.64 6.38
CA VAL A 120 -5.27 -11.13 7.31
C VAL A 120 -4.15 -12.15 7.46
N GLY A 121 -2.91 -11.68 7.32
CA GLY A 121 -1.71 -12.51 7.36
C GLY A 121 -1.34 -13.17 6.02
N LYS A 122 -2.18 -13.08 4.98
CA LYS A 122 -1.88 -13.62 3.66
C LYS A 122 -0.84 -12.77 2.94
N LEU A 123 -0.05 -13.44 2.12
CA LEU A 123 0.96 -12.82 1.28
C LEU A 123 0.39 -12.49 -0.10
N PHE A 124 0.97 -11.48 -0.73
CA PHE A 124 0.71 -11.15 -2.13
C PHE A 124 1.89 -10.40 -2.75
N GLY A 125 1.94 -10.36 -4.07
CA GLY A 125 2.86 -9.51 -4.81
C GLY A 125 2.21 -8.15 -5.06
N GLY A 126 2.78 -7.09 -4.50
CA GLY A 126 2.32 -5.72 -4.76
C GLY A 126 3.04 -5.11 -5.95
N LYS A 127 2.30 -4.58 -6.91
CA LYS A 127 2.83 -3.75 -8.00
C LYS A 127 2.69 -2.29 -7.63
N PHE A 128 3.82 -1.58 -7.56
CA PHE A 128 3.88 -0.20 -7.10
C PHE A 128 4.28 0.74 -8.22
N ARG A 129 3.59 1.88 -8.29
CA ARG A 129 3.82 2.95 -9.26
C ARG A 129 3.96 4.28 -8.55
N GLU A 130 4.82 5.13 -9.07
CA GLU A 130 4.85 6.54 -8.69
C GLU A 130 3.66 7.29 -9.30
N GLU A 131 3.00 8.11 -8.49
CA GLU A 131 1.89 8.95 -8.92
C GLU A 131 2.07 10.37 -8.39
N GLU A 132 1.81 11.35 -9.26
CA GLU A 132 1.76 12.75 -8.88
C GLU A 132 0.38 13.09 -8.31
N TYR A 133 0.38 13.94 -7.30
CA TYR A 133 -0.83 14.51 -6.70
C TYR A 133 -0.59 15.95 -6.28
N ILE A 134 -1.67 16.71 -6.14
CA ILE A 134 -1.61 18.08 -5.61
C ILE A 134 -1.79 18.00 -4.10
N GLY A 135 -0.77 18.45 -3.36
CA GLY A 135 -0.81 18.52 -1.91
C GLY A 135 -1.71 19.65 -1.38
N THR A 136 -1.94 19.67 -0.08
CA THR A 136 -2.68 20.75 0.59
C THR A 136 -2.01 22.12 0.48
N ASP A 137 -0.71 22.14 0.16
CA ASP A 137 0.09 23.34 -0.14
C ASP A 137 -0.08 23.86 -1.58
N GLY A 138 -0.92 23.18 -2.39
CA GLY A 138 -1.15 23.49 -3.81
C GLY A 138 0.00 23.09 -4.75
N LYS A 139 1.02 22.41 -4.24
CA LYS A 139 2.17 21.96 -5.02
C LYS A 139 2.01 20.51 -5.50
N VAL A 140 2.69 20.18 -6.59
CA VAL A 140 2.76 18.82 -7.11
C VAL A 140 3.74 18.01 -6.26
N HIS A 141 3.27 16.89 -5.74
CA HIS A 141 4.06 15.90 -5.01
C HIS A 141 4.01 14.56 -5.71
N THR A 142 4.95 13.68 -5.39
CA THR A 142 4.97 12.31 -5.89
C THR A 142 4.87 11.34 -4.72
N SER A 143 4.02 10.32 -4.87
CA SER A 143 3.95 9.19 -3.94
C SER A 143 4.00 7.87 -4.69
N THR A 144 4.47 6.82 -4.03
CA THR A 144 4.47 5.46 -4.56
C THR A 144 3.31 4.70 -3.98
N LYS A 145 2.44 4.17 -4.83
CA LYS A 145 1.21 3.46 -4.44
C LYS A 145 1.17 2.05 -5.00
N CYS A 146 0.60 1.14 -4.24
CA CYS A 146 0.24 -0.19 -4.74
C CYS A 146 -0.96 -0.07 -5.67
N ILE A 147 -0.78 -0.44 -6.93
CA ILE A 147 -1.81 -0.33 -7.97
C ILE A 147 -2.41 -1.67 -8.36
N ALA A 148 -1.79 -2.78 -7.98
CA ALA A 148 -2.31 -4.12 -8.25
C ALA A 148 -1.79 -5.14 -7.24
N ILE A 149 -2.63 -6.13 -6.96
CA ILE A 149 -2.29 -7.33 -6.22
C ILE A 149 -2.07 -8.47 -7.23
N LEU A 150 -0.84 -8.96 -7.27
CA LEU A 150 -0.35 -10.01 -8.17
C LEU A 150 0.12 -11.22 -7.36
N PRO A 151 0.40 -12.36 -7.99
CA PRO A 151 1.11 -13.45 -7.33
C PRO A 151 2.50 -13.02 -6.87
N ILE A 152 3.00 -13.61 -5.79
CA ILE A 152 4.36 -13.36 -5.28
C ILE A 152 5.41 -13.80 -6.29
N GLU A 153 5.16 -14.92 -6.98
CA GLU A 153 6.12 -15.51 -7.92
C GLU A 153 6.51 -14.51 -9.01
N GLY A 154 7.79 -14.19 -9.08
CA GLY A 154 8.34 -13.25 -10.05
C GLY A 154 8.06 -11.78 -9.78
N ILE A 155 7.50 -11.43 -8.63
CA ILE A 155 7.10 -10.05 -8.33
C ILE A 155 8.27 -9.06 -8.34
N GLU A 156 9.44 -9.48 -7.90
CA GLU A 156 10.64 -8.62 -7.86
C GLU A 156 11.21 -8.32 -9.26
N ALA A 157 10.85 -9.13 -10.26
CA ALA A 157 11.34 -9.01 -11.64
C ALA A 157 10.34 -8.35 -12.59
N ILE A 158 9.21 -7.86 -12.12
CA ILE A 158 8.25 -7.18 -12.98
C ILE A 158 8.82 -5.87 -13.52
N PRO A 159 8.42 -5.46 -14.74
CA PRO A 159 8.79 -4.14 -15.26
C PRO A 159 8.35 -3.02 -14.32
N ILE A 160 9.21 -2.02 -14.16
CA ILE A 160 8.86 -0.84 -13.36
C ILE A 160 7.74 -0.08 -14.09
N PRO A 161 6.57 0.13 -13.42
CA PRO A 161 5.47 0.85 -14.05
C PRO A 161 5.84 2.30 -14.35
N GLU A 162 5.33 2.83 -15.44
CA GLU A 162 5.47 4.23 -15.77
C GLU A 162 4.81 5.12 -14.70
N LYS A 163 5.47 6.23 -14.38
CA LYS A 163 4.95 7.24 -13.47
C LYS A 163 3.66 7.84 -14.01
N LYS A 164 2.64 7.92 -13.17
CA LYS A 164 1.39 8.64 -13.50
C LYS A 164 1.56 10.12 -13.17
N CYS A 165 1.65 10.94 -14.22
CA CYS A 165 1.74 12.39 -14.12
C CYS A 165 0.35 13.02 -14.20
N ILE A 166 0.14 14.17 -13.54
CA ILE A 166 -1.14 14.91 -13.58
C ILE A 166 -1.51 15.32 -15.01
N GLU A 167 -0.54 15.76 -15.81
CA GLU A 167 -0.77 16.16 -17.19
C GLU A 167 -1.24 15.01 -18.09
N SER A 168 -0.72 13.80 -17.90
CA SER A 168 -1.16 12.64 -18.66
C SER A 168 -2.58 12.19 -18.30
N ALA A 169 -3.02 12.41 -17.08
CA ALA A 169 -4.39 12.15 -16.66
C ALA A 169 -5.40 13.09 -17.34
N ILE A 170 -5.03 14.34 -17.59
CA ILE A 170 -5.87 15.33 -18.29
C ILE A 170 -6.01 14.96 -19.78
N HIS A 171 -4.94 14.50 -20.42
CA HIS A 171 -4.93 14.17 -21.86
C HIS A 171 -5.58 12.83 -22.21
N SER A 172 -5.62 11.89 -21.28
CA SER A 172 -6.19 10.55 -21.53
C SER A 172 -7.70 10.46 -21.35
N GLY A 173 -8.40 11.57 -21.02
CA GLY A 173 -9.82 11.55 -20.67
C GLY A 173 -10.12 10.65 -19.45
N TYR A 174 -9.09 10.32 -18.69
CA TYR A 174 -9.21 9.55 -17.47
C TYR A 174 -10.03 10.37 -16.46
N VAL A 175 -11.26 9.94 -16.27
CA VAL A 175 -12.03 10.35 -15.10
C VAL A 175 -11.37 9.63 -13.91
N PRO A 176 -10.81 10.35 -12.94
CA PRO A 176 -10.30 9.72 -11.72
C PRO A 176 -11.39 8.78 -11.20
N ASP A 177 -11.01 7.61 -10.76
CA ASP A 177 -11.96 6.70 -10.10
C ASP A 177 -12.31 7.39 -8.77
N ASP A 178 -13.28 8.33 -8.83
CA ASP A 178 -13.75 9.12 -7.68
C ASP A 178 -14.34 8.25 -6.57
N ASP A 179 -14.40 6.94 -6.82
CA ASP A 179 -14.91 5.93 -5.92
C ASP A 179 -13.88 5.48 -4.86
N ILE A 180 -12.59 5.84 -5.02
CA ILE A 180 -11.54 5.43 -4.09
C ILE A 180 -11.25 6.58 -3.12
N PRO A 181 -11.43 6.40 -1.80
CA PRO A 181 -11.07 7.41 -0.82
C PRO A 181 -9.55 7.56 -0.74
N PHE A 182 -9.06 8.77 -0.81
CA PHE A 182 -7.66 9.12 -0.58
C PHE A 182 -7.35 9.31 0.90
#